data_11a8439b57ea6837e2869b5c5d2c416f
#
_entry.id   11a8439b57ea6837e2869b5c5d2c416f
#
_cell.length_a   1.000
_cell.length_b   1.000
_cell.length_c   1.000
_cell.angle_alpha   90.00
_cell.angle_beta   90.00
_cell.angle_gamma   90.00
#
_symmetry.space_group_name_H-M   'P 1'
#
loop_
_entity.id
_entity.type
_entity.pdbx_description
1 polymer ?
#
loop_
_entity_poly.entity_id
_entity_poly.type
_entity_poly.pdbx_seq_one_letter_code
_entity_poly.pdbx_strand_id
1 'polypeptide(L)'
;MALGSRGTVFVGSRVAGKVYAVIDRGDRREVKTIASGLQQPNGIAFRDGALYVGETHRVIRFDQIESRLDAAPVPVVVYSDLPAQTHHHWRYMAFGPDGALYIAIGAPCNICTLAAEYAQIRRVDLATGRHEVVARGVRNSIGFDWHPLTRELWFTDNGRDWGEADRVPDELNRVAAPGQHFGFPYCHGGDFPDPEFSAGRSCAEFVAPTLKLGPNVAALGMRFYTGSLFPAEYRGNLFIAQRGSWNRELKTGFAVMRVTLKGNVVERYEPFVTGWMNEERFWGRPVDVLVMPDGALLISDDHAGAIFRVSVAR
;
A
#
# COMPACT_ATOMS: atom_id res chain seq x y z
N MET A 1 4.76 3.67 5.38
CA MET A 1 5.48 3.76 6.69
C MET A 1 6.04 2.41 7.09
N ALA A 2 7.15 2.38 7.85
CA ALA A 2 7.67 1.15 8.46
C ALA A 2 8.12 1.42 9.89
N LEU A 3 7.96 0.44 10.77
CA LEU A 3 8.36 0.51 12.17
C LEU A 3 9.74 -0.12 12.35
N GLY A 4 10.68 0.62 12.91
CA GLY A 4 11.96 0.12 13.36
C GLY A 4 11.86 -0.65 14.69
N SER A 5 12.89 -1.42 15.00
CA SER A 5 12.94 -2.25 16.20
C SER A 5 12.96 -1.48 17.52
N ARG A 6 13.39 -0.19 17.47
CA ARG A 6 13.44 0.71 18.63
C ARG A 6 12.27 1.69 18.69
N GLY A 7 11.21 1.46 17.86
CA GLY A 7 10.02 2.31 17.81
C GLY A 7 10.15 3.52 16.88
N THR A 8 11.24 3.67 16.13
CA THR A 8 11.36 4.70 15.09
C THR A 8 10.37 4.41 13.97
N VAL A 9 9.57 5.41 13.58
CA VAL A 9 8.70 5.31 12.41
C VAL A 9 9.41 5.91 11.21
N PHE A 10 9.76 5.06 10.23
CA PHE A 10 10.33 5.50 8.96
C PHE A 10 9.22 5.83 7.97
N VAL A 11 9.38 6.94 7.25
CA VAL A 11 8.37 7.48 6.36
C VAL A 11 9.00 7.82 5.02
N GLY A 12 8.47 7.22 3.96
CA GLY A 12 8.82 7.57 2.60
C GLY A 12 8.09 8.82 2.12
N SER A 13 8.49 9.31 0.98
CA SER A 13 7.78 10.37 0.28
C SER A 13 7.70 10.05 -1.21
N ARG A 14 7.06 10.91 -1.98
CA ARG A 14 7.02 10.81 -3.44
C ARG A 14 7.88 11.92 -4.05
N VAL A 15 7.23 13.02 -4.43
CA VAL A 15 7.85 14.16 -5.13
C VAL A 15 8.95 14.82 -4.29
N ALA A 16 8.83 14.81 -2.96
CA ALA A 16 9.86 15.39 -2.08
C ALA A 16 11.21 14.65 -2.16
N GLY A 17 11.24 13.40 -2.65
CA GLY A 17 12.48 12.62 -2.80
C GLY A 17 13.23 12.38 -1.50
N LYS A 18 12.51 12.33 -0.36
CA LYS A 18 13.09 12.24 0.98
C LYS A 18 12.56 11.03 1.75
N VAL A 19 13.37 10.56 2.67
CA VAL A 19 12.99 9.58 3.69
C VAL A 19 13.20 10.19 5.05
N TYR A 20 12.21 10.04 5.92
CA TYR A 20 12.21 10.60 7.27
C TYR A 20 12.22 9.49 8.33
N ALA A 21 12.75 9.82 9.50
CA ALA A 21 12.59 9.05 10.74
C ALA A 21 11.85 9.93 11.75
N VAL A 22 10.74 9.41 12.28
CA VAL A 22 9.97 10.04 13.36
C VAL A 22 10.26 9.28 14.64
N ILE A 23 10.81 9.97 15.64
CA ILE A 23 11.28 9.41 16.90
C ILE A 23 10.39 9.95 18.03
N ASP A 24 9.84 9.06 18.81
CA ASP A 24 9.11 9.41 20.04
C ASP A 24 10.09 9.74 21.15
N ARG A 25 10.04 10.96 21.70
CA ARG A 25 10.82 11.42 22.84
C ARG A 25 9.96 11.56 24.11
N GLY A 26 8.73 11.05 24.07
CA GLY A 26 7.78 11.17 25.17
C GLY A 26 6.97 12.47 25.10
N ASP A 27 7.59 13.59 25.41
CA ASP A 27 6.97 14.93 25.41
C ASP A 27 6.84 15.55 24.01
N ARG A 28 7.70 15.11 23.07
CA ARG A 28 7.69 15.61 21.69
C ARG A 28 8.01 14.52 20.68
N ARG A 29 7.75 14.82 19.41
CA ARG A 29 8.17 13.99 18.27
C ARG A 29 9.33 14.71 17.55
N GLU A 30 10.45 14.01 17.41
CA GLU A 30 11.60 14.47 16.64
C GLU A 30 11.54 13.88 15.23
N VAL A 31 11.67 14.75 14.22
CA VAL A 31 11.68 14.32 12.82
C VAL A 31 13.06 14.57 12.23
N LYS A 32 13.69 13.52 11.69
CA LYS A 32 14.99 13.60 11.01
C LYS A 32 14.83 13.23 9.54
N THR A 33 15.51 13.94 8.65
CA THR A 33 15.68 13.52 7.25
C THR A 33 16.83 12.55 7.16
N ILE A 34 16.53 11.30 6.77
CA ILE A 34 17.52 10.21 6.66
C ILE A 34 18.21 10.26 5.31
N ALA A 35 17.46 10.55 4.25
CA ALA A 35 17.98 10.63 2.89
C ALA A 35 17.18 11.66 2.08
N SER A 36 17.84 12.20 1.03
CA SER A 36 17.24 13.14 0.08
C SER A 36 17.79 12.91 -1.33
N GLY A 37 17.11 13.48 -2.34
CA GLY A 37 17.51 13.31 -3.75
C GLY A 37 17.17 11.92 -4.32
N LEU A 38 16.28 11.17 -3.68
CA LEU A 38 15.84 9.86 -4.13
C LEU A 38 14.69 9.96 -5.15
N GLN A 39 14.57 8.96 -6.02
CA GLN A 39 13.48 8.90 -7.02
C GLN A 39 12.22 8.24 -6.43
N GLN A 40 11.23 9.07 -6.05
CA GLN A 40 9.93 8.59 -5.58
C GLN A 40 10.03 7.54 -4.45
N PRO A 41 10.78 7.79 -3.36
CA PRO A 41 11.05 6.81 -2.31
C PRO A 41 9.80 6.52 -1.47
N ASN A 42 8.78 5.93 -2.09
CA ASN A 42 7.48 5.66 -1.45
C ASN A 42 7.50 4.36 -0.64
N GLY A 43 8.07 3.30 -1.19
CA GLY A 43 8.15 2.00 -0.51
C GLY A 43 9.19 2.00 0.60
N ILE A 44 8.74 1.72 1.82
CA ILE A 44 9.60 1.68 3.00
C ILE A 44 9.35 0.35 3.73
N ALA A 45 10.42 -0.40 3.97
CA ALA A 45 10.38 -1.62 4.78
C ALA A 45 11.57 -1.65 5.74
N PHE A 46 11.39 -2.25 6.90
CA PHE A 46 12.44 -2.41 7.90
C PHE A 46 12.60 -3.87 8.27
N ARG A 47 13.83 -4.34 8.33
CA ARG A 47 14.16 -5.71 8.75
C ARG A 47 15.60 -5.80 9.23
N ASP A 48 15.82 -6.54 10.31
CA ASP A 48 17.14 -6.89 10.85
C ASP A 48 18.07 -5.66 11.04
N GLY A 49 17.51 -4.56 11.54
CA GLY A 49 18.22 -3.30 11.78
C GLY A 49 18.46 -2.46 10.53
N ALA A 50 18.06 -2.91 9.36
CA ALA A 50 18.22 -2.21 8.10
C ALA A 50 16.92 -1.62 7.57
N LEU A 51 17.01 -0.42 7.00
CA LEU A 51 15.92 0.25 6.28
C LEU A 51 16.07 0.00 4.79
N TYR A 52 15.01 -0.51 4.17
CA TYR A 52 14.91 -0.70 2.72
C TYR A 52 14.00 0.38 2.15
N VAL A 53 14.46 0.99 1.05
CA VAL A 53 13.73 2.07 0.37
C VAL A 53 13.56 1.71 -1.10
N GLY A 54 12.29 1.64 -1.54
CA GLY A 54 11.92 1.42 -2.94
C GLY A 54 11.90 2.74 -3.71
N GLU A 55 12.84 2.89 -4.62
CA GLU A 55 12.82 3.92 -5.66
C GLU A 55 12.12 3.37 -6.92
N THR A 56 11.87 4.21 -7.90
CA THR A 56 11.20 3.79 -9.14
C THR A 56 11.86 2.56 -9.80
N HIS A 57 13.20 2.54 -9.88
CA HIS A 57 13.96 1.55 -10.66
C HIS A 57 14.81 0.60 -9.83
N ARG A 58 14.87 0.78 -8.50
CA ARG A 58 15.72 -0.03 -7.62
C ARG A 58 15.22 -0.04 -6.18
N VAL A 59 15.74 -0.96 -5.39
CA VAL A 59 15.65 -0.95 -3.93
C VAL A 59 17.02 -0.71 -3.35
N ILE A 60 17.14 0.25 -2.45
CA ILE A 60 18.35 0.56 -1.70
C ILE A 60 18.17 0.19 -0.23
N ARG A 61 19.27 -0.09 0.48
CA ARG A 61 19.30 -0.49 1.88
C ARG A 61 20.25 0.36 2.68
N PHE A 62 19.81 0.85 3.82
CA PHE A 62 20.61 1.54 4.83
C PHE A 62 20.83 0.60 6.02
N ASP A 63 22.05 0.13 6.22
CA ASP A 63 22.38 -0.82 7.28
C ASP A 63 22.49 -0.12 8.65
N GLN A 64 22.01 -0.80 9.72
CA GLN A 64 22.06 -0.33 11.10
C GLN A 64 21.46 1.08 11.28
N ILE A 65 20.38 1.39 10.58
CA ILE A 65 19.88 2.76 10.42
C ILE A 65 19.49 3.40 11.75
N GLU A 66 18.86 2.65 12.70
CA GLU A 66 18.40 3.21 13.97
C GLU A 66 19.54 3.66 14.91
N SER A 67 20.76 3.19 14.71
CA SER A 67 21.97 3.66 15.40
C SER A 67 22.67 4.81 14.70
N ARG A 68 22.21 5.21 13.51
CA ARG A 68 22.87 6.19 12.63
C ARG A 68 21.92 7.26 12.09
N LEU A 69 20.88 7.61 12.86
CA LEU A 69 19.88 8.58 12.43
C LEU A 69 20.41 10.01 12.22
N ASP A 70 21.56 10.35 12.83
CA ASP A 70 22.21 11.66 12.67
C ASP A 70 23.15 11.72 11.46
N ALA A 71 23.67 10.56 11.04
CA ALA A 71 24.56 10.43 9.89
C ALA A 71 24.26 9.09 9.21
N ALA A 72 23.20 9.07 8.40
CA ALA A 72 22.77 7.85 7.71
C ALA A 72 23.93 7.29 6.85
N PRO A 73 24.14 5.96 6.85
CA PRO A 73 25.17 5.34 6.05
C PRO A 73 24.86 5.50 4.56
N VAL A 74 25.89 5.41 3.72
CA VAL A 74 25.70 5.34 2.27
C VAL A 74 24.89 4.09 1.96
N PRO A 75 23.77 4.21 1.21
CA PRO A 75 22.92 3.06 0.93
C PRO A 75 23.57 2.11 -0.09
N VAL A 76 23.24 0.83 0.02
CA VAL A 76 23.62 -0.21 -0.91
C VAL A 76 22.43 -0.55 -1.81
N VAL A 77 22.63 -0.66 -3.13
CA VAL A 77 21.61 -1.19 -4.04
C VAL A 77 21.51 -2.70 -3.82
N VAL A 78 20.32 -3.18 -3.46
CA VAL A 78 20.07 -4.60 -3.16
C VAL A 78 19.16 -5.28 -4.19
N TYR A 79 18.47 -4.51 -5.03
CA TYR A 79 17.68 -5.00 -6.14
C TYR A 79 17.50 -3.90 -7.19
N SER A 80 17.72 -4.20 -8.47
CA SER A 80 17.69 -3.22 -9.58
C SER A 80 16.86 -3.67 -10.78
N ASP A 81 16.20 -4.82 -10.72
CA ASP A 81 15.32 -5.32 -11.79
C ASP A 81 13.89 -4.79 -11.62
N LEU A 82 13.74 -3.47 -11.63
CA LEU A 82 12.44 -2.78 -11.61
C LEU A 82 12.30 -1.90 -12.86
N PRO A 83 11.13 -1.93 -13.53
CA PRO A 83 10.92 -1.11 -14.72
C PRO A 83 10.85 0.37 -14.35
N ALA A 84 11.44 1.22 -15.20
CA ALA A 84 11.57 2.67 -14.98
C ALA A 84 10.43 3.46 -15.67
N GLN A 85 9.16 3.04 -15.50
CA GLN A 85 8.01 3.78 -16.03
C GLN A 85 7.79 5.10 -15.27
N THR A 86 7.05 6.02 -15.90
CA THR A 86 6.69 7.32 -15.32
C THR A 86 5.27 7.39 -14.76
N HIS A 87 4.43 6.38 -15.03
CA HIS A 87 3.06 6.25 -14.53
C HIS A 87 3.00 5.11 -13.51
N HIS A 88 2.31 5.25 -12.39
CA HIS A 88 2.27 4.30 -11.26
C HIS A 88 3.67 3.79 -10.85
N HIS A 89 4.63 4.69 -10.80
CA HIS A 89 6.05 4.39 -10.66
C HIS A 89 6.55 4.29 -9.22
N TRP A 90 5.71 4.54 -8.23
CA TRP A 90 6.02 4.30 -6.81
C TRP A 90 5.96 2.81 -6.51
N ARG A 91 6.81 2.38 -5.60
CA ARG A 91 6.95 0.97 -5.23
C ARG A 91 6.48 0.78 -3.79
N TYR A 92 5.25 0.27 -3.58
CA TYR A 92 4.92 -0.24 -2.26
C TYR A 92 5.68 -1.54 -2.04
N MET A 93 6.24 -1.74 -0.84
CA MET A 93 6.97 -2.96 -0.51
C MET A 93 6.89 -3.29 0.97
N ALA A 94 6.95 -4.58 1.29
CA ALA A 94 7.03 -5.11 2.64
C ALA A 94 7.67 -6.49 2.64
N PHE A 95 8.25 -6.89 3.77
CA PHE A 95 8.72 -8.25 3.96
C PHE A 95 7.58 -9.18 4.31
N GLY A 96 7.47 -10.27 3.57
CA GLY A 96 6.50 -11.32 3.83
C GLY A 96 6.86 -12.20 5.03
N PRO A 97 5.88 -13.00 5.49
CA PRO A 97 6.10 -13.94 6.58
C PRO A 97 7.11 -15.05 6.27
N ASP A 98 7.46 -15.23 5.00
CA ASP A 98 8.50 -16.12 4.49
C ASP A 98 9.87 -15.44 4.42
N GLY A 99 9.95 -14.15 4.78
CA GLY A 99 11.17 -13.37 4.78
C GLY A 99 11.60 -12.81 3.44
N ALA A 100 10.89 -13.07 2.35
CA ALA A 100 11.14 -12.44 1.06
C ALA A 100 10.62 -11.00 1.03
N LEU A 101 11.17 -10.17 0.15
CA LEU A 101 10.67 -8.82 -0.09
C LEU A 101 9.59 -8.87 -1.19
N TYR A 102 8.40 -8.36 -0.88
CA TYR A 102 7.34 -8.20 -1.86
C TYR A 102 7.32 -6.76 -2.37
N ILE A 103 7.12 -6.60 -3.69
CA ILE A 103 7.16 -5.28 -4.35
C ILE A 103 5.99 -5.18 -5.33
N ALA A 104 5.18 -4.13 -5.19
CA ALA A 104 4.14 -3.81 -6.17
C ALA A 104 4.73 -3.02 -7.33
N ILE A 105 4.38 -3.41 -8.56
CA ILE A 105 4.77 -2.75 -9.80
C ILE A 105 3.49 -2.42 -10.58
N GLY A 106 3.13 -1.14 -10.63
CA GLY A 106 1.93 -0.69 -11.31
C GLY A 106 2.02 -0.74 -12.83
N ALA A 107 0.88 -0.58 -13.49
CA ALA A 107 0.80 -0.43 -14.94
C ALA A 107 1.46 0.87 -15.41
N PRO A 108 2.08 0.90 -16.62
CA PRO A 108 2.75 2.11 -17.12
C PRO A 108 1.77 3.14 -17.72
N CYS A 109 0.47 2.97 -17.52
CA CYS A 109 -0.61 3.73 -18.13
C CYS A 109 -1.89 3.70 -17.28
N ASN A 110 -2.88 4.51 -17.66
CA ASN A 110 -4.23 4.38 -17.11
C ASN A 110 -4.88 3.06 -17.54
N ILE A 111 -4.84 2.75 -18.84
CA ILE A 111 -5.25 1.49 -19.46
C ILE A 111 -4.42 1.28 -20.73
N CYS A 112 -3.86 0.11 -20.95
CA CYS A 112 -3.07 -0.24 -22.14
C CYS A 112 -2.77 -1.73 -22.21
N THR A 113 -2.29 -2.19 -23.35
CA THR A 113 -1.66 -3.50 -23.48
C THR A 113 -0.37 -3.51 -22.65
N LEU A 114 -0.17 -4.56 -21.86
CA LEU A 114 0.92 -4.66 -20.91
C LEU A 114 2.09 -5.48 -21.44
N ALA A 115 3.32 -5.01 -21.20
CA ALA A 115 4.49 -5.87 -21.21
C ALA A 115 4.57 -6.65 -19.88
N ALA A 116 5.28 -7.78 -19.89
CA ALA A 116 5.22 -8.78 -18.83
C ALA A 116 5.75 -8.29 -17.46
N GLU A 117 6.56 -7.24 -17.44
CA GLU A 117 7.18 -6.68 -16.24
C GLU A 117 6.26 -5.76 -15.43
N TYR A 118 5.08 -5.39 -15.96
CA TYR A 118 4.15 -4.44 -15.35
C TYR A 118 2.92 -5.10 -14.72
N ALA A 119 2.16 -4.32 -13.98
CA ALA A 119 0.87 -4.67 -13.38
C ALA A 119 0.93 -5.97 -12.57
N GLN A 120 1.83 -6.02 -11.59
CA GLN A 120 2.10 -7.24 -10.81
C GLN A 120 2.62 -6.97 -9.41
N ILE A 121 2.52 -7.97 -8.55
CA ILE A 121 3.25 -8.03 -7.29
C ILE A 121 4.31 -9.11 -7.40
N ARG A 122 5.56 -8.75 -7.14
CA ARG A 122 6.72 -9.67 -7.13
C ARG A 122 7.11 -10.05 -5.71
N ARG A 123 7.47 -11.30 -5.54
CA ARG A 123 8.19 -11.84 -4.39
C ARG A 123 9.66 -11.96 -4.77
N VAL A 124 10.52 -11.23 -4.08
CA VAL A 124 11.96 -11.09 -4.41
C VAL A 124 12.80 -11.77 -3.33
N ASP A 125 13.69 -12.66 -3.75
CA ASP A 125 14.77 -13.17 -2.92
C ASP A 125 15.97 -12.21 -3.06
N LEU A 126 16.24 -11.43 -2.03
CA LEU A 126 17.35 -10.44 -2.04
C LEU A 126 18.73 -11.09 -2.04
N ALA A 127 18.87 -12.36 -1.64
CA ALA A 127 20.16 -13.03 -1.63
C ALA A 127 20.59 -13.45 -3.04
N THR A 128 19.64 -13.84 -3.89
CA THR A 128 19.89 -14.31 -5.26
C THR A 128 19.53 -13.27 -6.32
N GLY A 129 18.74 -12.25 -5.99
CA GLY A 129 18.16 -11.28 -6.92
C GLY A 129 17.04 -11.86 -7.79
N ARG A 130 16.64 -13.13 -7.58
CA ARG A 130 15.54 -13.77 -8.32
C ARG A 130 14.20 -13.29 -7.81
N HIS A 131 13.22 -13.25 -8.69
CA HIS A 131 11.85 -12.94 -8.30
C HIS A 131 10.84 -13.96 -8.89
N GLU A 132 9.71 -14.02 -8.22
CA GLU A 132 8.50 -14.75 -8.62
C GLU A 132 7.35 -13.76 -8.70
N VAL A 133 6.48 -13.89 -9.70
CA VAL A 133 5.27 -13.09 -9.81
C VAL A 133 4.14 -13.77 -9.05
N VAL A 134 3.72 -13.18 -7.94
CA VAL A 134 2.66 -13.75 -7.07
C VAL A 134 1.26 -13.28 -7.45
N ALA A 135 1.13 -12.10 -8.07
CA ALA A 135 -0.13 -11.59 -8.60
C ALA A 135 0.11 -10.86 -9.91
N ARG A 136 -0.75 -11.09 -10.90
CA ARG A 136 -0.75 -10.47 -12.24
C ARG A 136 -2.03 -9.68 -12.46
N GLY A 137 -2.03 -8.74 -13.42
CA GLY A 137 -3.21 -7.95 -13.71
C GLY A 137 -3.62 -7.07 -12.53
N VAL A 138 -2.64 -6.54 -11.81
CA VAL A 138 -2.76 -5.61 -10.68
C VAL A 138 -2.40 -4.22 -11.19
N ARG A 139 -3.42 -3.37 -11.44
CA ARG A 139 -3.20 -2.08 -12.11
C ARG A 139 -2.30 -1.14 -11.32
N ASN A 140 -2.60 -0.91 -10.03
CA ASN A 140 -1.86 0.04 -9.19
C ASN A 140 -2.09 -0.25 -7.70
N SER A 141 -1.42 -1.27 -7.19
CA SER A 141 -1.44 -1.57 -5.76
C SER A 141 -0.43 -0.72 -5.00
N ILE A 142 -0.89 -0.04 -3.94
CA ILE A 142 -0.06 0.80 -3.05
C ILE A 142 -0.20 0.34 -1.59
N GLY A 143 -0.73 -0.82 -1.37
CA GLY A 143 -0.88 -1.41 -0.04
C GLY A 143 -1.15 -2.89 -0.11
N PHE A 144 -0.42 -3.63 0.68
CA PHE A 144 -0.69 -5.04 0.94
C PHE A 144 -0.22 -5.45 2.33
N ASP A 145 -0.82 -6.52 2.83
CA ASP A 145 -0.46 -7.13 4.11
C ASP A 145 -0.87 -8.60 4.10
N TRP A 146 -0.41 -9.37 5.07
CA TRP A 146 -0.71 -10.79 5.20
C TRP A 146 -1.73 -11.04 6.29
N HIS A 147 -2.74 -11.82 5.96
CA HIS A 147 -3.75 -12.22 6.94
C HIS A 147 -3.06 -12.96 8.12
N PRO A 148 -3.30 -12.52 9.36
CA PRO A 148 -2.49 -12.98 10.52
C PRO A 148 -2.60 -14.49 10.80
N LEU A 149 -3.70 -15.12 10.41
CA LEU A 149 -3.93 -16.55 10.62
C LEU A 149 -3.61 -17.39 9.38
N THR A 150 -4.15 -17.00 8.19
CA THR A 150 -3.97 -17.79 6.95
C THR A 150 -2.66 -17.52 6.26
N ARG A 151 -2.00 -16.38 6.58
CA ARG A 151 -0.75 -15.87 5.97
C ARG A 151 -0.87 -15.61 4.46
N GLU A 152 -2.08 -15.58 3.93
CA GLU A 152 -2.35 -15.20 2.55
C GLU A 152 -2.12 -13.69 2.36
N LEU A 153 -1.58 -13.34 1.21
CA LEU A 153 -1.37 -11.94 0.81
C LEU A 153 -2.71 -11.31 0.42
N TRP A 154 -3.02 -10.17 1.02
CA TRP A 154 -4.13 -9.30 0.66
C TRP A 154 -3.59 -7.96 0.16
N PHE A 155 -4.22 -7.36 -0.85
CA PHE A 155 -3.77 -6.10 -1.42
C PHE A 155 -4.94 -5.24 -1.91
N THR A 156 -4.73 -3.92 -1.88
CA THR A 156 -5.61 -2.94 -2.53
C THR A 156 -5.17 -2.74 -3.97
N ASP A 157 -6.11 -2.52 -4.90
CA ASP A 157 -5.81 -2.13 -6.26
C ASP A 157 -6.70 -0.98 -6.72
N ASN A 158 -6.12 0.02 -7.36
CA ASN A 158 -6.84 1.19 -7.86
C ASN A 158 -7.31 0.94 -9.29
N GLY A 159 -8.62 1.07 -9.52
CA GLY A 159 -9.26 0.93 -10.82
C GLY A 159 -8.86 2.01 -11.83
N ARG A 160 -9.20 1.80 -13.12
CA ARG A 160 -8.92 2.78 -14.18
C ARG A 160 -9.70 4.08 -13.96
N ASP A 161 -9.10 5.18 -14.38
CA ASP A 161 -9.74 6.49 -14.38
C ASP A 161 -10.49 6.74 -15.71
N TRP A 162 -11.50 7.63 -15.68
CA TRP A 162 -12.30 8.11 -16.82
C TRP A 162 -13.15 7.05 -17.52
N GLY A 163 -13.86 7.47 -18.55
CA GLY A 163 -14.84 6.63 -19.22
C GLY A 163 -15.98 6.24 -18.28
N GLU A 164 -16.27 4.95 -18.18
CA GLU A 164 -17.28 4.43 -17.25
C GLU A 164 -16.69 4.24 -15.81
N ALA A 165 -15.93 5.24 -15.33
CA ALA A 165 -15.22 5.15 -14.05
C ALA A 165 -16.14 4.90 -12.84
N ASP A 166 -17.43 5.25 -12.93
CA ASP A 166 -18.40 4.92 -11.87
C ASP A 166 -18.70 3.42 -11.77
N ARG A 167 -18.44 2.67 -12.83
CA ARG A 167 -18.58 1.20 -12.87
C ARG A 167 -17.31 0.46 -12.49
N VAL A 168 -16.15 1.15 -12.46
CA VAL A 168 -14.86 0.54 -12.14
C VAL A 168 -14.51 0.84 -10.69
N PRO A 169 -14.66 -0.12 -9.78
CA PRO A 169 -14.30 0.08 -8.39
C PRO A 169 -12.78 -0.02 -8.20
N ASP A 170 -12.28 0.60 -7.13
CA ASP A 170 -11.07 0.11 -6.47
C ASP A 170 -11.37 -1.19 -5.75
N GLU A 171 -10.37 -2.02 -5.53
CA GLU A 171 -10.54 -3.41 -5.13
C GLU A 171 -9.72 -3.76 -3.89
N LEU A 172 -10.28 -4.65 -3.08
CA LEU A 172 -9.55 -5.45 -2.11
C LEU A 172 -9.44 -6.88 -2.63
N ASN A 173 -8.26 -7.35 -2.84
CA ASN A 173 -7.93 -8.63 -3.43
C ASN A 173 -7.20 -9.55 -2.45
N ARG A 174 -7.30 -10.87 -2.67
CA ARG A 174 -6.62 -11.92 -1.91
C ARG A 174 -5.95 -12.91 -2.84
N VAL A 175 -4.68 -13.17 -2.62
CA VAL A 175 -3.92 -14.18 -3.37
C VAL A 175 -4.08 -15.53 -2.66
N ALA A 176 -4.88 -16.42 -3.23
CA ALA A 176 -5.07 -17.77 -2.73
C ALA A 176 -3.97 -18.73 -3.24
N ALA A 177 -3.37 -18.43 -4.40
CA ALA A 177 -2.24 -19.15 -4.97
C ALA A 177 -1.35 -18.19 -5.77
N PRO A 178 -0.02 -18.36 -5.76
CA PRO A 178 0.89 -17.53 -6.56
C PRO A 178 0.57 -17.58 -8.05
N GLY A 179 0.81 -16.46 -8.75
CA GLY A 179 0.65 -16.35 -10.20
C GLY A 179 -0.79 -16.07 -10.67
N GLN A 180 -1.77 -15.96 -9.77
CA GLN A 180 -3.15 -15.60 -10.10
C GLN A 180 -3.24 -14.25 -10.82
N HIS A 181 -4.23 -14.11 -11.72
CA HIS A 181 -4.48 -12.91 -12.50
C HIS A 181 -5.77 -12.22 -12.05
N PHE A 182 -5.68 -10.91 -11.69
CA PHE A 182 -6.74 -10.12 -11.07
C PHE A 182 -7.50 -9.20 -12.02
N GLY A 183 -7.40 -9.43 -13.32
CA GLY A 183 -8.29 -8.87 -14.36
C GLY A 183 -7.66 -7.79 -15.22
N PHE A 184 -6.93 -6.80 -14.69
CA PHE A 184 -6.42 -5.69 -15.47
C PHE A 184 -5.47 -6.14 -16.61
N PRO A 185 -5.60 -5.64 -17.86
CA PRO A 185 -6.51 -4.59 -18.33
C PRO A 185 -7.89 -5.10 -18.82
N TYR A 186 -8.18 -6.36 -18.76
CA TYR A 186 -9.31 -7.02 -19.45
C TYR A 186 -10.64 -6.93 -18.72
N CYS A 187 -10.60 -6.95 -17.39
CA CYS A 187 -11.78 -6.99 -16.53
C CYS A 187 -11.57 -6.16 -15.27
N HIS A 188 -12.61 -5.49 -14.79
CA HIS A 188 -12.63 -4.67 -13.60
C HIS A 188 -13.72 -5.15 -12.64
N GLY A 189 -13.46 -5.09 -11.34
CA GLY A 189 -14.43 -5.46 -10.31
C GLY A 189 -14.91 -6.91 -10.37
N GLY A 190 -14.29 -7.76 -11.20
CA GLY A 190 -14.63 -9.15 -11.40
C GLY A 190 -15.86 -9.42 -12.30
N ASP A 191 -16.56 -8.37 -12.76
CA ASP A 191 -17.80 -8.52 -13.54
C ASP A 191 -17.98 -7.46 -14.65
N PHE A 192 -17.04 -6.53 -14.80
CA PHE A 192 -17.09 -5.51 -15.84
C PHE A 192 -15.95 -5.71 -16.86
N PRO A 193 -16.21 -6.33 -18.03
CA PRO A 193 -15.24 -6.42 -19.12
C PRO A 193 -14.87 -5.02 -19.60
N ASP A 194 -13.58 -4.75 -19.78
CA ASP A 194 -13.13 -3.46 -20.32
C ASP A 194 -13.65 -3.28 -21.76
N PRO A 195 -14.31 -2.16 -22.10
CA PRO A 195 -14.91 -1.96 -23.41
C PRO A 195 -13.89 -1.91 -24.56
N GLU A 196 -12.63 -1.56 -24.26
CA GLU A 196 -11.58 -1.41 -25.26
C GLU A 196 -10.58 -2.60 -25.23
N PHE A 197 -10.32 -3.14 -24.03
CA PHE A 197 -9.22 -4.08 -23.80
C PHE A 197 -9.66 -5.51 -23.46
N SER A 198 -10.97 -5.77 -23.24
CA SER A 198 -11.43 -7.13 -22.92
C SER A 198 -11.04 -8.17 -23.98
N ALA A 199 -10.92 -7.76 -25.25
CA ALA A 199 -10.52 -8.63 -26.38
C ALA A 199 -11.34 -9.93 -26.48
N GLY A 200 -12.64 -9.86 -26.09
CA GLY A 200 -13.55 -11.00 -26.04
C GLY A 200 -13.36 -11.95 -24.85
N ARG A 201 -12.47 -11.63 -23.92
CA ARG A 201 -12.25 -12.41 -22.69
C ARG A 201 -13.41 -12.22 -21.70
N SER A 202 -13.72 -13.29 -20.99
CA SER A 202 -14.71 -13.25 -19.90
C SER A 202 -14.05 -12.88 -18.58
N CYS A 203 -14.74 -12.10 -17.75
CA CYS A 203 -14.29 -11.82 -16.37
C CYS A 203 -14.14 -13.10 -15.53
N ALA A 204 -14.85 -14.18 -15.86
CA ALA A 204 -14.72 -15.47 -15.17
C ALA A 204 -13.33 -16.13 -15.32
N GLU A 205 -12.49 -15.67 -16.24
CA GLU A 205 -11.10 -16.12 -16.40
C GLU A 205 -10.16 -15.56 -15.33
N PHE A 206 -10.59 -14.57 -14.59
CA PHE A 206 -9.78 -13.83 -13.63
C PHE A 206 -10.28 -14.01 -12.19
N VAL A 207 -9.41 -13.77 -11.23
CA VAL A 207 -9.83 -13.75 -9.83
C VAL A 207 -10.65 -12.50 -9.57
N ALA A 208 -11.89 -12.69 -9.14
CA ALA A 208 -12.74 -11.59 -8.71
C ALA A 208 -12.22 -10.99 -7.39
N PRO A 209 -12.39 -9.67 -7.16
CA PRO A 209 -12.03 -9.04 -5.90
C PRO A 209 -12.83 -9.63 -4.73
N THR A 210 -12.17 -9.72 -3.57
CA THR A 210 -12.84 -10.12 -2.33
C THR A 210 -13.86 -9.07 -1.88
N LEU A 211 -13.58 -7.79 -2.20
CA LEU A 211 -14.48 -6.66 -1.92
C LEU A 211 -14.26 -5.55 -2.94
N LYS A 212 -15.36 -4.99 -3.48
CA LYS A 212 -15.37 -3.74 -4.23
C LYS A 212 -15.40 -2.58 -3.24
N LEU A 213 -14.40 -1.70 -3.28
CA LEU A 213 -14.22 -0.60 -2.32
C LEU A 213 -14.95 0.69 -2.70
N GLY A 214 -15.52 0.72 -3.91
CA GLY A 214 -16.14 1.90 -4.51
C GLY A 214 -15.26 2.55 -5.59
N PRO A 215 -15.86 3.40 -6.43
CA PRO A 215 -15.15 3.98 -7.57
C PRO A 215 -14.19 5.10 -7.13
N ASN A 216 -12.94 5.02 -7.57
CA ASN A 216 -11.90 6.03 -7.39
C ASN A 216 -11.70 6.49 -5.93
N VAL A 217 -11.91 5.62 -4.94
CA VAL A 217 -11.66 5.95 -3.53
C VAL A 217 -10.18 6.11 -3.24
N ALA A 218 -9.32 5.74 -4.18
CA ALA A 218 -7.87 5.68 -4.06
C ALA A 218 -7.45 4.88 -2.82
N ALA A 219 -7.84 3.60 -2.80
CA ALA A 219 -7.47 2.67 -1.75
C ALA A 219 -5.98 2.40 -1.79
N LEU A 220 -5.24 2.80 -0.74
CA LEU A 220 -3.79 2.74 -0.68
C LEU A 220 -3.33 1.78 0.41
N GLY A 221 -2.59 2.27 1.41
CA GLY A 221 -2.05 1.47 2.49
C GLY A 221 -3.12 0.72 3.28
N MET A 222 -2.81 -0.49 3.66
CA MET A 222 -3.69 -1.34 4.45
C MET A 222 -2.93 -2.14 5.50
N ARG A 223 -3.57 -2.47 6.62
CA ARG A 223 -2.98 -3.32 7.68
C ARG A 223 -4.05 -4.16 8.35
N PHE A 224 -3.71 -5.42 8.60
CA PHE A 224 -4.43 -6.22 9.58
C PHE A 224 -4.11 -5.75 10.99
N TYR A 225 -5.12 -5.54 11.79
CA TYR A 225 -4.93 -5.12 13.18
C TYR A 225 -4.55 -6.29 14.06
N THR A 226 -3.32 -6.30 14.51
CA THR A 226 -2.75 -7.32 15.41
C THR A 226 -2.52 -6.79 16.83
N GLY A 227 -2.86 -5.52 17.07
CA GLY A 227 -2.70 -4.87 18.36
C GLY A 227 -3.73 -5.32 19.40
N SER A 228 -3.55 -4.84 20.63
CA SER A 228 -4.44 -5.15 21.76
C SER A 228 -5.02 -3.91 22.44
N LEU A 229 -4.77 -2.72 21.90
CA LEU A 229 -5.27 -1.47 22.48
C LEU A 229 -6.77 -1.28 22.20
N PHE A 230 -7.22 -1.58 20.99
CA PHE A 230 -8.63 -1.50 20.63
C PHE A 230 -9.39 -2.72 21.18
N PRO A 231 -10.73 -2.62 21.34
CA PRO A 231 -11.57 -3.75 21.75
C PRO A 231 -11.31 -5.03 20.96
N ALA A 232 -11.59 -6.18 21.58
CA ALA A 232 -11.21 -7.47 21.01
C ALA A 232 -11.80 -7.75 19.62
N GLU A 233 -12.96 -7.19 19.31
CA GLU A 233 -13.63 -7.29 18.01
C GLU A 233 -12.88 -6.60 16.86
N TYR A 234 -11.84 -5.81 17.16
CA TYR A 234 -10.98 -5.20 16.15
C TYR A 234 -9.82 -6.11 15.71
N ARG A 235 -9.47 -7.13 16.50
CA ARG A 235 -8.37 -8.03 16.17
C ARG A 235 -8.65 -8.82 14.90
N GLY A 236 -7.69 -8.85 14.01
CA GLY A 236 -7.81 -9.52 12.72
C GLY A 236 -8.65 -8.75 11.68
N ASN A 237 -9.24 -7.60 12.05
CA ASN A 237 -9.86 -6.73 11.06
C ASN A 237 -8.79 -6.03 10.22
N LEU A 238 -9.19 -5.63 9.03
CA LEU A 238 -8.33 -4.91 8.10
C LEU A 238 -8.71 -3.42 8.10
N PHE A 239 -7.70 -2.55 8.20
CA PHE A 239 -7.85 -1.11 8.00
C PHE A 239 -7.26 -0.70 6.67
N ILE A 240 -8.00 0.12 5.90
CA ILE A 240 -7.63 0.58 4.56
C ILE A 240 -7.68 2.10 4.52
N ALA A 241 -6.58 2.74 4.18
CA ALA A 241 -6.55 4.17 3.91
C ALA A 241 -7.09 4.44 2.50
N GLN A 242 -8.15 5.23 2.42
CA GLN A 242 -8.73 5.74 1.18
C GLN A 242 -8.34 7.21 1.01
N ARG A 243 -7.35 7.45 0.16
CA ARG A 243 -6.80 8.79 -0.09
C ARG A 243 -7.80 9.75 -0.68
N GLY A 244 -8.82 9.22 -1.34
CA GLY A 244 -9.90 9.96 -1.95
C GLY A 244 -9.65 10.34 -3.40
N SER A 245 -10.76 10.52 -4.13
CA SER A 245 -10.78 10.82 -5.55
C SER A 245 -10.11 12.17 -5.87
N TRP A 246 -9.61 12.30 -7.10
CA TRP A 246 -9.05 13.53 -7.62
C TRP A 246 -9.80 14.02 -8.89
N ASN A 247 -10.48 13.11 -9.58
CA ASN A 247 -11.11 13.28 -10.88
C ASN A 247 -12.65 13.20 -10.84
N ARG A 248 -13.26 13.32 -9.65
CA ARG A 248 -14.71 13.24 -9.45
C ARG A 248 -15.27 14.57 -8.96
N GLU A 249 -16.45 14.95 -9.45
CA GLU A 249 -17.22 16.07 -8.93
C GLU A 249 -17.75 15.75 -7.53
N LEU A 250 -18.48 14.66 -7.39
CA LEU A 250 -18.83 14.07 -6.10
C LEU A 250 -17.68 13.19 -5.62
N LYS A 251 -16.96 13.68 -4.62
CA LYS A 251 -15.77 13.03 -4.13
C LYS A 251 -16.07 11.77 -3.33
N THR A 252 -15.18 10.79 -3.44
CA THR A 252 -15.23 9.50 -2.76
C THR A 252 -13.94 9.23 -1.99
N GLY A 253 -14.00 8.43 -0.93
CA GLY A 253 -12.85 8.12 -0.08
C GLY A 253 -12.64 9.15 1.03
N PHE A 254 -11.41 9.61 1.27
CA PHE A 254 -11.01 10.54 2.35
C PHE A 254 -11.31 9.98 3.74
N ALA A 255 -11.05 8.71 3.93
CA ALA A 255 -11.35 7.99 5.16
C ALA A 255 -10.35 6.85 5.41
N VAL A 256 -10.29 6.36 6.63
CA VAL A 256 -9.79 5.02 6.90
C VAL A 256 -10.99 4.12 7.13
N MET A 257 -11.08 3.06 6.35
CA MET A 257 -12.17 2.09 6.40
C MET A 257 -11.76 0.88 7.23
N ARG A 258 -12.73 0.25 7.89
CA ARG A 258 -12.60 -1.03 8.56
C ARG A 258 -13.30 -2.11 7.75
N VAL A 259 -12.61 -3.22 7.53
CA VAL A 259 -13.18 -4.45 6.97
C VAL A 259 -13.19 -5.51 8.07
N THR A 260 -14.37 -5.98 8.44
CA THR A 260 -14.53 -7.09 9.39
C THR A 260 -14.57 -8.40 8.62
N LEU A 261 -13.78 -9.37 9.06
CA LEU A 261 -13.63 -10.66 8.40
C LEU A 261 -14.03 -11.80 9.33
N LYS A 262 -14.65 -12.83 8.75
CA LYS A 262 -14.78 -14.17 9.34
C LYS A 262 -14.01 -15.17 8.47
N GLY A 263 -12.82 -15.54 8.92
CA GLY A 263 -11.85 -16.21 8.05
C GLY A 263 -11.49 -15.28 6.89
N ASN A 264 -11.70 -15.74 5.65
CA ASN A 264 -11.46 -14.96 4.44
C ASN A 264 -12.72 -14.30 3.86
N VAL A 265 -13.84 -14.30 4.57
CA VAL A 265 -15.12 -13.74 4.12
C VAL A 265 -15.33 -12.37 4.75
N VAL A 266 -15.61 -11.36 3.94
CA VAL A 266 -15.96 -10.02 4.40
C VAL A 266 -17.38 -10.04 4.99
N GLU A 267 -17.51 -9.63 6.25
CA GLU A 267 -18.80 -9.49 6.92
C GLU A 267 -19.29 -8.04 6.91
N ARG A 268 -18.36 -7.06 7.06
CA ARG A 268 -18.71 -5.64 7.08
C ARG A 268 -17.59 -4.83 6.43
N TYR A 269 -18.00 -3.69 5.86
CA TYR A 269 -17.13 -2.66 5.34
C TYR A 269 -17.71 -1.30 5.73
N GLU A 270 -17.04 -0.59 6.62
CA GLU A 270 -17.58 0.60 7.27
C GLU A 270 -16.49 1.65 7.53
N PRO A 271 -16.85 2.94 7.62
CA PRO A 271 -15.90 3.98 8.02
C PRO A 271 -15.40 3.75 9.45
N PHE A 272 -14.08 3.92 9.64
CA PHE A 272 -13.43 3.87 10.95
C PHE A 272 -12.96 5.25 11.41
N VAL A 273 -12.20 5.97 10.57
CA VAL A 273 -11.81 7.35 10.82
C VAL A 273 -12.21 8.18 9.60
N THR A 274 -12.94 9.26 9.86
CA THR A 274 -13.43 10.21 8.87
C THR A 274 -13.09 11.64 9.30
N GLY A 275 -13.53 12.64 8.53
CA GLY A 275 -13.41 14.05 8.88
C GLY A 275 -12.36 14.80 8.07
N TRP A 276 -11.63 14.14 7.16
CA TRP A 276 -10.70 14.80 6.23
C TRP A 276 -11.38 15.62 5.14
N MET A 277 -12.69 15.44 4.97
CA MET A 277 -13.49 16.12 3.97
C MET A 277 -14.80 16.61 4.59
N ASN A 278 -15.22 17.82 4.20
CA ASN A 278 -16.53 18.38 4.49
C ASN A 278 -17.06 19.11 3.25
N GLU A 279 -18.29 18.81 2.82
CA GLU A 279 -18.93 19.44 1.65
C GLU A 279 -18.02 19.55 0.42
N GLU A 280 -17.48 18.42 -0.05
CA GLU A 280 -16.56 18.33 -1.21
C GLU A 280 -15.22 19.08 -1.06
N ARG A 281 -14.94 19.69 0.10
CA ARG A 281 -13.67 20.32 0.44
C ARG A 281 -12.88 19.40 1.38
N PHE A 282 -11.66 19.10 1.03
CA PHE A 282 -10.79 18.27 1.86
C PHE A 282 -9.60 19.09 2.37
N TRP A 283 -9.14 18.77 3.58
CA TRP A 283 -7.97 19.33 4.19
C TRP A 283 -6.85 18.32 4.43
N GLY A 284 -7.15 17.03 4.21
CA GLY A 284 -6.20 15.94 4.34
C GLY A 284 -6.57 14.77 3.45
N ARG A 285 -5.61 13.84 3.28
CA ARG A 285 -5.72 12.66 2.42
C ARG A 285 -4.95 11.50 3.05
N PRO A 286 -5.63 10.55 3.74
CA PRO A 286 -4.97 9.42 4.38
C PRO A 286 -4.33 8.49 3.34
N VAL A 287 -3.08 8.07 3.58
CA VAL A 287 -2.28 7.30 2.61
C VAL A 287 -1.93 5.91 3.11
N ASP A 288 -1.47 5.78 4.36
CA ASP A 288 -1.00 4.51 4.90
C ASP A 288 -1.42 4.36 6.35
N VAL A 289 -1.52 3.13 6.79
CA VAL A 289 -1.82 2.76 8.17
C VAL A 289 -0.71 1.88 8.74
N LEU A 290 -0.38 2.06 10.02
CA LEU A 290 0.66 1.31 10.71
C LEU A 290 0.21 0.99 12.13
N VAL A 291 0.25 -0.28 12.53
CA VAL A 291 -0.04 -0.71 13.90
C VAL A 291 1.22 -0.55 14.74
N MET A 292 1.11 0.20 15.85
CA MET A 292 2.20 0.41 16.78
C MET A 292 2.28 -0.72 17.83
N PRO A 293 3.44 -0.91 18.48
CA PRO A 293 3.61 -1.97 19.49
C PRO A 293 2.66 -1.86 20.68
N ASP A 294 2.22 -0.66 21.03
CA ASP A 294 1.20 -0.42 22.07
C ASP A 294 -0.23 -0.62 21.58
N GLY A 295 -0.40 -1.00 20.30
CA GLY A 295 -1.68 -1.26 19.67
C GLY A 295 -2.37 -0.05 19.07
N ALA A 296 -1.81 1.16 19.15
CA ALA A 296 -2.35 2.32 18.46
C ALA A 296 -2.17 2.19 16.95
N LEU A 297 -3.02 2.90 16.19
CA LEU A 297 -2.93 2.99 14.74
C LEU A 297 -2.35 4.35 14.35
N LEU A 298 -1.29 4.36 13.54
CA LEU A 298 -0.84 5.57 12.87
C LEU A 298 -1.44 5.65 11.48
N ILE A 299 -1.80 6.87 11.06
CA ILE A 299 -2.34 7.18 9.74
C ILE A 299 -1.49 8.30 9.16
N SER A 300 -0.81 8.04 8.05
CA SER A 300 -0.09 9.11 7.33
C SER A 300 -1.01 9.84 6.37
N ASP A 301 -0.75 11.14 6.19
CA ASP A 301 -1.50 12.04 5.33
C ASP A 301 -0.52 12.82 4.45
N ASP A 302 -0.61 12.67 3.13
CA ASP A 302 0.32 13.29 2.19
C ASP A 302 -0.09 14.72 1.78
N HIS A 303 -1.32 15.11 2.06
CA HIS A 303 -1.82 16.45 1.81
C HIS A 303 -1.54 17.38 3.00
N ALA A 304 -1.90 16.93 4.19
CA ALA A 304 -1.63 17.69 5.42
C ALA A 304 -0.14 17.62 5.84
N GLY A 305 0.65 16.69 5.29
CA GLY A 305 2.04 16.47 5.69
C GLY A 305 2.16 16.00 7.15
N ALA A 306 1.22 15.18 7.60
CA ALA A 306 1.06 14.79 8.99
C ALA A 306 0.97 13.28 9.19
N ILE A 307 1.20 12.84 10.41
CA ILE A 307 0.89 11.49 10.89
C ILE A 307 -0.04 11.62 12.09
N PHE A 308 -1.25 11.09 11.95
CA PHE A 308 -2.22 11.03 13.02
C PHE A 308 -2.05 9.74 13.82
N ARG A 309 -2.34 9.80 15.12
CA ARG A 309 -2.35 8.65 15.99
C ARG A 309 -3.77 8.43 16.54
N VAL A 310 -4.29 7.24 16.30
CA VAL A 310 -5.57 6.78 16.85
C VAL A 310 -5.30 5.86 18.03
N SER A 311 -5.88 6.19 19.17
CA SER A 311 -5.79 5.41 20.41
C SER A 311 -7.11 5.45 21.16
N VAL A 312 -7.27 4.58 22.15
CA VAL A 312 -8.45 4.62 23.04
C VAL A 312 -8.27 5.77 24.04
N ALA A 313 -9.32 6.55 24.25
CA ALA A 313 -9.35 7.55 25.33
C ALA A 313 -9.20 6.84 26.68
N ARG A 314 -8.35 7.38 27.53
CA ARG A 314 -8.18 6.90 28.92
C ARG A 314 -9.24 7.51 29.81
#